data_e9500f7cfa4eb3f509f97862c009fea3
#
_entry.id   e9500f7cfa4eb3f509f97862c009fea3
#
_cell.length_a   1.000
_cell.length_b   1.000
_cell.length_c   1.000
_cell.angle_alpha   90.00
_cell.angle_beta   90.00
_cell.angle_gamma   90.00
#
_symmetry.space_group_name_H-M   'P 1'
#
loop_
_entity.id
_entity.type
_entity.pdbx_description
1 polymer ?
#
loop_
_entity_poly.entity_id
_entity_poly.type
_entity_poly.pdbx_seq_one_letter_code
_entity_poly.pdbx_strand_id
1 'polypeptide(L)'
;VNILEAARLNKISKFIYAASSSCYGIASTPTKENHKIDPLYPYALSKNMGEQAVMHWGRVYNLPVISIRIFNAYGERVRTTGAYGAVFGVFFRQKISNKPFTVVGDGSQQRDFIYVTDVVNAFYMSAKSKCKNEIFNLGEGKPKSINMLIKLIGGGKINYIPNRPGEPKITLA
;
A
#
# COMPACT_ATOMS: atom_id res chain seq x y z
N VAL A 1 14.24 0.57 -13.81
CA VAL A 1 15.69 0.63 -14.10
C VAL A 1 16.08 1.99 -14.63
N ASN A 2 15.48 2.50 -15.72
CA ASN A 2 15.89 3.76 -16.35
C ASN A 2 15.93 4.96 -15.39
N ILE A 3 14.93 5.12 -14.52
CA ILE A 3 14.92 6.21 -13.51
C ILE A 3 16.05 6.04 -12.48
N LEU A 4 16.34 4.81 -12.06
CA LEU A 4 17.44 4.53 -11.13
C LEU A 4 18.81 4.87 -11.74
N GLU A 5 18.98 4.52 -13.01
CA GLU A 5 20.21 4.85 -13.73
C GLU A 5 20.35 6.37 -13.93
N ALA A 6 19.27 7.04 -14.30
CA ALA A 6 19.27 8.51 -14.37
C ALA A 6 19.57 9.15 -13.00
N ALA A 7 19.00 8.62 -11.93
CA ALA A 7 19.27 9.07 -10.56
C ALA A 7 20.76 8.92 -10.18
N ARG A 8 21.35 7.77 -10.52
CA ARG A 8 22.78 7.49 -10.30
C ARG A 8 23.66 8.46 -11.08
N LEU A 9 23.42 8.62 -12.37
CA LEU A 9 24.21 9.48 -13.25
C LEU A 9 24.14 10.96 -12.82
N ASN A 10 22.98 11.41 -12.37
CA ASN A 10 22.79 12.79 -11.88
C ASN A 10 23.16 12.97 -10.40
N LYS A 11 23.72 11.96 -9.75
CA LYS A 11 24.21 12.02 -8.36
C LYS A 11 23.18 12.61 -7.40
N ILE A 12 21.91 12.21 -7.52
CA ILE A 12 20.86 12.72 -6.62
C ILE A 12 21.16 12.37 -5.17
N SER A 13 20.75 13.23 -4.25
CA SER A 13 21.03 13.09 -2.81
C SER A 13 20.24 11.95 -2.16
N LYS A 14 19.07 11.59 -2.68
CA LYS A 14 18.25 10.48 -2.17
C LYS A 14 17.20 10.03 -3.18
N PHE A 15 16.95 8.72 -3.22
CA PHE A 15 15.88 8.10 -3.99
C PHE A 15 14.90 7.39 -3.04
N ILE A 16 13.62 7.71 -3.11
CA ILE A 16 12.60 7.07 -2.28
C ILE A 16 11.61 6.35 -3.17
N TYR A 17 11.39 5.08 -2.90
CA TYR A 17 10.49 4.23 -3.67
C TYR A 17 9.18 3.99 -2.95
N ALA A 18 8.07 4.24 -3.65
CA ALA A 18 6.73 3.85 -3.20
C ALA A 18 6.50 2.36 -3.47
N ALA A 19 6.92 1.53 -2.54
CA ALA A 19 6.63 0.10 -2.51
C ALA A 19 5.20 -0.18 -2.00
N SER A 20 4.90 -1.42 -1.68
CA SER A 20 3.58 -1.83 -1.20
C SER A 20 3.67 -3.00 -0.24
N SER A 21 2.87 -2.98 0.81
CA SER A 21 2.69 -4.11 1.72
C SER A 21 2.12 -5.37 1.03
N SER A 22 1.55 -5.22 -0.16
CA SER A 22 1.06 -6.36 -0.96
C SER A 22 2.14 -7.39 -1.32
N CYS A 23 3.42 -7.01 -1.27
CA CYS A 23 4.54 -7.92 -1.51
C CYS A 23 4.63 -9.05 -0.48
N TYR A 24 4.07 -8.88 0.71
CA TYR A 24 4.08 -9.91 1.76
C TYR A 24 3.12 -11.08 1.49
N GLY A 25 2.10 -10.89 0.63
CA GLY A 25 1.05 -11.89 0.43
C GLY A 25 0.21 -12.07 1.69
N ILE A 26 0.04 -13.34 2.13
CA ILE A 26 -0.62 -13.67 3.41
C ILE A 26 0.45 -13.72 4.50
N ALA A 27 0.46 -12.71 5.35
CA ALA A 27 1.50 -12.53 6.38
C ALA A 27 0.93 -12.62 7.80
N SER A 28 1.80 -12.96 8.76
CA SER A 28 1.49 -12.76 10.18
C SER A 28 1.39 -11.29 10.51
N THR A 29 0.57 -10.93 11.48
CA THR A 29 0.33 -9.55 11.92
C THR A 29 0.69 -9.35 13.40
N PRO A 30 1.31 -8.22 13.78
CA PRO A 30 1.83 -7.16 12.90
C PRO A 30 2.95 -7.68 12.00
N THR A 31 2.98 -7.16 10.75
CA THR A 31 3.94 -7.60 9.73
C THR A 31 5.22 -6.80 9.83
N LYS A 32 6.35 -7.45 10.10
CA LYS A 32 7.67 -6.79 10.16
C LYS A 32 8.31 -6.69 8.77
N GLU A 33 9.23 -5.75 8.58
CA GLU A 33 9.93 -5.53 7.30
C GLU A 33 10.75 -6.73 6.84
N ASN A 34 11.23 -7.56 7.77
CA ASN A 34 11.99 -8.80 7.50
C ASN A 34 11.08 -10.01 7.26
N HIS A 35 9.75 -9.86 7.24
CA HIS A 35 8.85 -10.96 6.89
C HIS A 35 9.12 -11.45 5.47
N LYS A 36 8.92 -12.75 5.25
CA LYS A 36 9.05 -13.37 3.92
C LYS A 36 8.20 -12.63 2.88
N ILE A 37 8.77 -12.40 1.72
CA ILE A 37 8.09 -11.82 0.56
C ILE A 37 7.46 -12.95 -0.26
N ASP A 38 6.15 -12.86 -0.51
CA ASP A 38 5.38 -13.86 -1.24
C ASP A 38 4.24 -13.21 -2.05
N PRO A 39 4.57 -12.48 -3.14
CA PRO A 39 3.59 -11.74 -3.91
C PRO A 39 2.63 -12.67 -4.65
N LEU A 40 1.34 -12.58 -4.36
CA LEU A 40 0.30 -13.49 -4.86
C LEU A 40 -0.38 -13.04 -6.15
N TYR A 41 -0.06 -11.84 -6.67
CA TYR A 41 -0.67 -11.29 -7.90
C TYR A 41 0.26 -10.29 -8.60
N PRO A 42 0.03 -10.00 -9.91
CA PRO A 42 0.98 -9.25 -10.74
C PRO A 42 1.38 -7.87 -10.20
N TYR A 43 0.44 -7.12 -9.62
CA TYR A 43 0.76 -5.82 -9.00
C TYR A 43 1.75 -5.99 -7.84
N ALA A 44 1.49 -6.95 -6.93
CA ALA A 44 2.38 -7.22 -5.80
C ALA A 44 3.79 -7.61 -6.27
N LEU A 45 3.86 -8.46 -7.29
CA LEU A 45 5.13 -8.86 -7.91
C LEU A 45 5.85 -7.65 -8.51
N SER A 46 5.17 -6.81 -9.28
CA SER A 46 5.80 -5.63 -9.92
C SER A 46 6.35 -4.64 -8.88
N LYS A 47 5.65 -4.44 -7.77
CA LYS A 47 6.11 -3.60 -6.65
C LYS A 47 7.34 -4.19 -5.96
N ASN A 48 7.35 -5.50 -5.74
CA ASN A 48 8.51 -6.20 -5.19
C ASN A 48 9.73 -6.13 -6.11
N MET A 49 9.56 -6.38 -7.41
CA MET A 49 10.65 -6.26 -8.39
C MET A 49 11.25 -4.85 -8.42
N GLY A 50 10.40 -3.81 -8.35
CA GLY A 50 10.85 -2.42 -8.25
C GLY A 50 11.64 -2.16 -6.98
N GLU A 51 11.18 -2.65 -5.83
CA GLU A 51 11.90 -2.55 -4.56
C GLU A 51 13.26 -3.23 -4.61
N GLN A 52 13.31 -4.46 -5.12
CA GLN A 52 14.58 -5.19 -5.28
C GLN A 52 15.58 -4.43 -6.17
N ALA A 53 15.12 -3.86 -7.28
CA ALA A 53 15.96 -3.03 -8.14
C ALA A 53 16.48 -1.79 -7.38
N VAL A 54 15.62 -1.07 -6.66
CA VAL A 54 16.00 0.11 -5.86
C VAL A 54 17.06 -0.25 -4.81
N MET A 55 16.80 -1.28 -4.02
CA MET A 55 17.74 -1.73 -2.99
C MET A 55 19.07 -2.24 -3.57
N HIS A 56 19.02 -2.86 -4.76
CA HIS A 56 20.22 -3.30 -5.47
C HIS A 56 21.09 -2.10 -5.91
N TRP A 57 20.49 -1.06 -6.51
CA TRP A 57 21.23 0.18 -6.87
C TRP A 57 21.84 0.85 -5.64
N GLY A 58 21.13 0.85 -4.52
CA GLY A 58 21.68 1.35 -3.25
C GLY A 58 22.95 0.63 -2.83
N ARG A 59 22.94 -0.71 -2.89
CA ARG A 59 24.09 -1.53 -2.49
C ARG A 59 25.27 -1.45 -3.47
N VAL A 60 25.01 -1.53 -4.77
CA VAL A 60 26.05 -1.64 -5.79
C VAL A 60 26.67 -0.29 -6.13
N TYR A 61 25.85 0.75 -6.21
CA TYR A 61 26.31 2.07 -6.64
C TYR A 61 26.35 3.11 -5.53
N ASN A 62 26.14 2.69 -4.28
CA ASN A 62 26.07 3.57 -3.12
C ASN A 62 25.07 4.74 -3.29
N LEU A 63 24.01 4.54 -4.09
CA LEU A 63 22.92 5.49 -4.22
C LEU A 63 22.11 5.49 -2.92
N PRO A 64 21.92 6.62 -2.21
CA PRO A 64 21.12 6.64 -1.00
C PRO A 64 19.64 6.37 -1.33
N VAL A 65 19.15 5.19 -0.98
CA VAL A 65 17.78 4.75 -1.29
C VAL A 65 16.99 4.44 -0.03
N ILE A 66 15.67 4.65 -0.08
CA ILE A 66 14.69 4.18 0.92
C ILE A 66 13.52 3.58 0.16
N SER A 67 13.02 2.44 0.63
CA SER A 67 11.76 1.84 0.17
C SER A 67 10.69 1.98 1.26
N ILE A 68 9.50 2.44 0.89
CA ILE A 68 8.37 2.55 1.82
C ILE A 68 7.26 1.61 1.35
N ARG A 69 7.01 0.54 2.11
CA ARG A 69 5.91 -0.42 1.89
C ARG A 69 4.63 0.14 2.48
N ILE A 70 3.89 0.86 1.63
CA ILE A 70 2.65 1.52 2.01
C ILE A 70 1.55 0.46 2.16
N PHE A 71 0.81 0.50 3.28
CA PHE A 71 -0.38 -0.31 3.48
C PHE A 71 -1.56 0.30 2.71
N ASN A 72 -2.77 0.36 3.26
CA ASN A 72 -3.95 0.78 2.48
C ASN A 72 -4.12 2.31 2.53
N ALA A 73 -3.41 3.04 1.66
CA ALA A 73 -3.52 4.48 1.57
C ALA A 73 -4.91 4.93 1.10
N TYR A 74 -5.43 5.99 1.71
CA TYR A 74 -6.68 6.64 1.33
C TYR A 74 -6.58 8.17 1.46
N GLY A 75 -7.52 8.88 0.84
CA GLY A 75 -7.58 10.34 0.91
C GLY A 75 -8.09 10.94 -0.39
N GLU A 76 -7.90 12.24 -0.55
CA GLU A 76 -8.33 12.98 -1.74
C GLU A 76 -7.69 12.44 -3.01
N ARG A 77 -8.39 12.56 -4.13
CA ARG A 77 -7.98 12.09 -5.46
C ARG A 77 -7.82 10.57 -5.55
N VAL A 78 -8.39 9.82 -4.60
CA VAL A 78 -8.39 8.36 -4.66
C VAL A 78 -9.07 7.86 -5.93
N ARG A 79 -8.50 6.84 -6.55
CA ARG A 79 -9.06 6.24 -7.76
C ARG A 79 -10.41 5.59 -7.45
N THR A 80 -11.45 5.94 -8.20
CA THR A 80 -12.83 5.44 -8.02
C THR A 80 -13.18 4.27 -8.94
N THR A 81 -12.29 3.88 -9.86
CA THR A 81 -12.49 2.84 -10.88
C THR A 81 -11.26 1.98 -11.06
N GLY A 82 -11.45 0.79 -11.68
CA GLY A 82 -10.39 -0.13 -12.04
C GLY A 82 -10.23 -1.30 -11.07
N ALA A 83 -9.56 -2.38 -11.53
CA ALA A 83 -9.38 -3.62 -10.78
C ALA A 83 -8.57 -3.44 -9.47
N TYR A 84 -7.74 -2.39 -9.41
CA TYR A 84 -6.93 -2.01 -8.25
C TYR A 84 -7.44 -0.71 -7.60
N GLY A 85 -8.72 -0.37 -7.80
CA GLY A 85 -9.35 0.76 -7.12
C GLY A 85 -9.31 0.53 -5.61
N ALA A 86 -8.79 1.54 -4.86
CA ALA A 86 -8.83 1.48 -3.41
C ALA A 86 -10.28 1.40 -2.94
N VAL A 87 -10.55 0.58 -1.93
CA VAL A 87 -11.91 0.35 -1.41
C VAL A 87 -12.66 1.66 -1.11
N PHE A 88 -11.98 2.67 -0.59
CA PHE A 88 -12.55 4.00 -0.35
C PHE A 88 -13.10 4.65 -1.62
N GLY A 89 -12.32 4.69 -2.69
CA GLY A 89 -12.76 5.30 -3.95
C GLY A 89 -13.97 4.60 -4.56
N VAL A 90 -13.98 3.27 -4.52
CA VAL A 90 -15.12 2.46 -4.99
C VAL A 90 -16.35 2.74 -4.15
N PHE A 91 -16.23 2.74 -2.82
CA PHE A 91 -17.34 2.97 -1.90
C PHE A 91 -17.90 4.40 -1.99
N PHE A 92 -17.05 5.41 -2.07
CA PHE A 92 -17.50 6.79 -2.27
C PHE A 92 -18.27 6.94 -3.59
N ARG A 93 -17.77 6.37 -4.68
CA ARG A 93 -18.49 6.38 -5.96
C ARG A 93 -19.85 5.70 -5.84
N GLN A 94 -19.90 4.53 -5.20
CA GLN A 94 -21.16 3.80 -5.00
C GLN A 94 -22.13 4.61 -4.14
N LYS A 95 -21.68 5.21 -3.06
CA LYS A 95 -22.49 6.08 -2.19
C LYS A 95 -23.08 7.27 -2.95
N ILE A 96 -22.26 8.02 -3.66
CA ILE A 96 -22.69 9.21 -4.44
C ILE A 96 -23.67 8.81 -5.54
N SER A 97 -23.49 7.64 -6.12
CA SER A 97 -24.38 7.12 -7.18
C SER A 97 -25.61 6.37 -6.66
N ASN A 98 -25.87 6.38 -5.34
CA ASN A 98 -26.95 5.64 -4.70
C ASN A 98 -26.96 4.14 -5.04
N LYS A 99 -25.78 3.54 -5.27
CA LYS A 99 -25.61 2.11 -5.56
C LYS A 99 -25.25 1.34 -4.29
N PRO A 100 -25.62 0.06 -4.19
CA PRO A 100 -25.17 -0.80 -3.09
C PRO A 100 -23.64 -0.87 -3.01
N PHE A 101 -23.10 -0.93 -1.79
CA PHE A 101 -21.68 -1.23 -1.57
C PHE A 101 -21.36 -2.67 -1.97
N THR A 102 -20.34 -2.88 -2.80
CA THR A 102 -19.91 -4.22 -3.18
C THR A 102 -18.84 -4.69 -2.20
N VAL A 103 -19.18 -5.68 -1.38
CA VAL A 103 -18.32 -6.22 -0.33
C VAL A 103 -17.90 -7.64 -0.69
N VAL A 104 -16.58 -7.88 -0.70
CA VAL A 104 -16.01 -9.21 -0.87
C VAL A 104 -16.15 -9.98 0.44
N GLY A 105 -16.62 -11.24 0.38
CA GLY A 105 -16.89 -12.03 1.59
C GLY A 105 -17.97 -11.40 2.47
N ASP A 106 -17.80 -11.48 3.77
CA ASP A 106 -18.71 -10.95 4.79
C ASP A 106 -18.39 -9.54 5.30
N GLY A 107 -17.31 -8.94 4.79
CA GLY A 107 -16.85 -7.60 5.19
C GLY A 107 -16.14 -7.55 6.55
N SER A 108 -15.86 -8.69 7.19
CA SER A 108 -15.12 -8.78 8.45
C SER A 108 -13.60 -8.59 8.28
N GLN A 109 -13.10 -8.73 7.04
CA GLN A 109 -11.67 -8.55 6.75
C GLN A 109 -11.21 -7.14 7.13
N GLN A 110 -10.02 -7.07 7.73
CA GLN A 110 -9.47 -5.83 8.27
C GLN A 110 -8.29 -5.34 7.43
N ARG A 111 -8.18 -4.03 7.34
CA ARG A 111 -7.08 -3.35 6.63
C ARG A 111 -6.50 -2.25 7.51
N ASP A 112 -5.21 -2.16 7.49
CA ASP A 112 -4.47 -1.04 8.07
C ASP A 112 -4.52 0.12 7.07
N PHE A 113 -5.35 1.11 7.36
CA PHE A 113 -5.56 2.28 6.51
C PHE A 113 -4.65 3.41 6.96
N ILE A 114 -4.02 4.09 6.01
CA ILE A 114 -3.21 5.28 6.28
C ILE A 114 -3.67 6.45 5.42
N TYR A 115 -3.78 7.63 6.02
CA TYR A 115 -4.24 8.82 5.32
C TYR A 115 -3.14 9.39 4.42
N VAL A 116 -3.51 9.96 3.28
CA VAL A 116 -2.56 10.39 2.25
C VAL A 116 -1.57 11.44 2.73
N THR A 117 -1.96 12.33 3.66
CA THR A 117 -1.03 13.32 4.23
C THR A 117 0.06 12.68 5.07
N ASP A 118 -0.25 11.58 5.77
CA ASP A 118 0.75 10.84 6.55
C ASP A 118 1.72 10.11 5.62
N VAL A 119 1.21 9.60 4.48
CA VAL A 119 2.08 9.06 3.43
C VAL A 119 3.04 10.14 2.91
N VAL A 120 2.52 11.33 2.58
CA VAL A 120 3.35 12.46 2.11
C VAL A 120 4.40 12.85 3.16
N ASN A 121 4.00 12.94 4.43
CA ASN A 121 4.91 13.26 5.54
C ASN A 121 6.01 12.20 5.68
N ALA A 122 5.68 10.91 5.57
CA ALA A 122 6.67 9.83 5.61
C ALA A 122 7.70 9.95 4.47
N PHE A 123 7.27 10.27 3.25
CA PHE A 123 8.17 10.54 2.13
C PHE A 123 9.06 11.74 2.38
N TYR A 124 8.48 12.84 2.87
CA TYR A 124 9.24 14.06 3.20
C TYR A 124 10.27 13.81 4.30
N MET A 125 9.87 13.15 5.39
CA MET A 125 10.78 12.76 6.48
C MET A 125 11.90 11.84 5.99
N SER A 126 11.58 10.87 5.14
CA SER A 126 12.56 9.97 4.53
C SER A 126 13.58 10.74 3.70
N ALA A 127 13.11 11.74 2.92
CA ALA A 127 14.01 12.59 2.12
C ALA A 127 14.98 13.41 2.98
N LYS A 128 14.53 13.89 4.13
CA LYS A 128 15.32 14.68 5.09
C LYS A 128 16.20 13.82 6.02
N SER A 129 15.88 12.53 6.16
CA SER A 129 16.58 11.65 7.10
C SER A 129 18.02 11.35 6.68
N LYS A 130 18.84 10.88 7.63
CA LYS A 130 20.16 10.31 7.36
C LYS A 130 20.12 8.83 6.98
N CYS A 131 18.95 8.18 7.07
CA CYS A 131 18.77 6.77 6.73
C CYS A 131 19.06 6.53 5.25
N LYS A 132 19.69 5.42 4.95
CA LYS A 132 19.95 4.96 3.59
C LYS A 132 19.92 3.44 3.52
N ASN A 133 19.49 2.90 2.40
CA ASN A 133 19.40 1.46 2.14
C ASN A 133 18.48 0.74 3.14
N GLU A 134 17.38 1.41 3.52
CA GLU A 134 16.41 0.90 4.47
C GLU A 134 15.04 0.68 3.81
N ILE A 135 14.29 -0.24 4.40
CA ILE A 135 12.91 -0.53 4.04
C ILE A 135 12.06 -0.24 5.26
N PHE A 136 10.95 0.47 5.07
CA PHE A 136 10.00 0.79 6.13
C PHE A 136 8.59 0.37 5.75
N ASN A 137 7.88 -0.20 6.70
CA ASN A 137 6.42 -0.34 6.62
C ASN A 137 5.76 0.99 6.98
N LEU A 138 4.65 1.28 6.32
CA LEU A 138 3.89 2.49 6.55
C LEU A 138 2.39 2.18 6.64
N GLY A 139 1.87 2.17 7.86
CA GLY A 139 0.47 1.97 8.23
C GLY A 139 0.11 2.83 9.45
N GLU A 140 -1.16 2.87 9.84
CA GLU A 140 -1.60 3.52 11.08
C GLU A 140 -1.36 2.63 12.32
N GLY A 141 -1.24 1.31 12.11
CA GLY A 141 -1.15 0.34 13.20
C GLY A 141 -2.49 0.02 13.87
N LYS A 142 -3.62 0.40 13.27
CA LYS A 142 -4.98 0.21 13.81
C LYS A 142 -5.94 -0.29 12.72
N PRO A 143 -5.94 -1.59 12.42
CA PRO A 143 -6.72 -2.13 11.33
C PRO A 143 -8.23 -1.96 11.57
N LYS A 144 -8.97 -1.65 10.51
CA LYS A 144 -10.44 -1.49 10.52
C LYS A 144 -11.07 -2.46 9.56
N SER A 145 -12.26 -2.98 9.93
CA SER A 145 -13.01 -3.86 9.04
C SER A 145 -13.69 -3.09 7.91
N ILE A 146 -13.95 -3.78 6.80
CA ILE A 146 -14.71 -3.22 5.68
C ILE A 146 -16.13 -2.82 6.12
N ASN A 147 -16.75 -3.58 7.00
CA ASN A 147 -18.06 -3.23 7.57
C ASN A 147 -18.00 -1.94 8.40
N MET A 148 -16.92 -1.72 9.16
CA MET A 148 -16.71 -0.47 9.89
C MET A 148 -16.55 0.71 8.93
N LEU A 149 -15.83 0.53 7.83
CA LEU A 149 -15.67 1.57 6.82
C LEU A 149 -17.02 1.98 6.22
N ILE A 150 -17.90 1.02 5.91
CA ILE A 150 -19.25 1.32 5.40
C ILE A 150 -20.06 2.14 6.41
N LYS A 151 -19.99 1.80 7.70
CA LYS A 151 -20.65 2.59 8.76
C LYS A 151 -20.15 4.02 8.78
N LEU A 152 -18.83 4.24 8.71
CA LEU A 152 -18.20 5.57 8.71
C LEU A 152 -18.59 6.42 7.48
N ILE A 153 -18.82 5.80 6.33
CA ILE A 153 -19.29 6.48 5.10
C ILE A 153 -20.81 6.79 5.15
N GLY A 154 -21.48 6.48 6.24
CA GLY A 154 -22.92 6.74 6.44
C GLY A 154 -23.83 5.58 6.01
N GLY A 155 -23.32 4.36 5.99
CA GLY A 155 -24.10 3.14 5.75
C GLY A 155 -24.75 3.07 4.35
N GLY A 156 -25.53 2.01 4.13
CA GLY A 156 -26.29 1.80 2.90
C GLY A 156 -26.54 0.32 2.61
N LYS A 157 -27.19 0.04 1.47
CA LYS A 157 -27.38 -1.34 1.01
C LYS A 157 -26.03 -1.97 0.65
N ILE A 158 -25.87 -3.25 0.97
CA ILE A 158 -24.65 -4.01 0.69
C ILE A 158 -24.98 -5.16 -0.25
N ASN A 159 -24.14 -5.35 -1.26
CA ASN A 159 -24.13 -6.52 -2.13
C ASN A 159 -22.85 -7.32 -1.82
N TYR A 160 -23.02 -8.49 -1.21
CA TYR A 160 -21.91 -9.39 -0.91
C TYR A 160 -21.55 -10.22 -2.13
N ILE A 161 -20.26 -10.32 -2.43
CA ILE A 161 -19.71 -11.13 -3.51
C ILE A 161 -18.73 -12.17 -2.95
N PRO A 162 -18.48 -13.29 -3.67
CA PRO A 162 -17.58 -14.33 -3.20
C PRO A 162 -16.19 -13.83 -2.82
N ASN A 163 -15.55 -14.53 -1.87
CA ASN A 163 -14.17 -14.29 -1.48
C ASN A 163 -13.21 -14.37 -2.66
N ARG A 164 -12.18 -13.54 -2.65
CA ARG A 164 -11.09 -13.60 -3.63
C ARG A 164 -9.99 -14.52 -3.11
N PRO A 165 -9.47 -15.46 -3.93
CA PRO A 165 -8.30 -16.24 -3.57
C PRO A 165 -7.10 -15.35 -3.22
N GLY A 166 -6.36 -15.71 -2.18
CA GLY A 166 -5.15 -14.99 -1.80
C GLY A 166 -5.37 -13.65 -1.09
N GLU A 167 -6.61 -13.30 -0.76
CA GLU A 167 -6.88 -12.07 0.00
C GLU A 167 -6.66 -12.30 1.51
N PRO A 168 -5.74 -11.54 2.18
CA PRO A 168 -5.50 -11.70 3.61
C PRO A 168 -6.71 -11.26 4.44
N LYS A 169 -6.97 -11.99 5.55
CA LYS A 169 -8.03 -11.61 6.49
C LYS A 169 -7.71 -10.28 7.20
N ILE A 170 -6.45 -10.07 7.58
CA ILE A 170 -5.99 -8.86 8.28
C ILE A 170 -4.69 -8.40 7.63
N THR A 171 -4.56 -7.08 7.42
CA THR A 171 -3.27 -6.43 7.17
C THR A 171 -2.98 -5.44 8.27
N LEU A 172 -1.77 -5.46 8.81
CA LEU A 172 -1.32 -4.60 9.92
C LEU A 172 0.18 -4.40 9.81
N ALA A 173 0.63 -3.12 9.81
CA ALA A 173 2.03 -2.72 9.84
C ALA A 173 2.68 -2.97 11.21
#